data_a68039b4e223e05e30e06dbdc35bed2b
#
_entry.id   a68039b4e223e05e30e06dbdc35bed2b
#
_cell.length_a   1.000
_cell.length_b   1.000
_cell.length_c   1.000
_cell.angle_alpha   90.00
_cell.angle_beta   90.00
_cell.angle_gamma   90.00
#
_symmetry.space_group_name_H-M   'P 1'
#
loop_
_entity.id
_entity.type
_entity.pdbx_description
1 polymer ?
#
loop_
_entity_poly.entity_id
_entity_poly.type
_entity_poly.pdbx_seq_one_letter_code
_entity_poly.pdbx_strand_id
1 'polypeptide(L)'
;MAKIVVIGSGFSGLSAALHLSASQHHVVILEAKQRIGGRGTSELVDRISFGFGPHLLLKHGPTHRLVKKLSRVRLLTKPLRVEHIQTTKGPLRPHSYIDLVNFRKAIRSMDETHEAVQCLRLLAMYGMESNDAASRVKAIANSKVLVTAEGWAGIIGRFANALDEIGVYVESNCKVTSIASNRVVLEDGRKIEADAVVLACGVKATKKLLNTMDIGSLKPIHQQFASTIDVALSSNPMENLHAIVDVEHQQFVYHLSKIQPRIVHPGSILSAVKLCRTSKEDGLDELSAFLNARVAGWSQHIVHIRKQTSIPIWSMSENTEDMFAEHHVYLAGDYLASDYILSDAAIESGRRVASKMPC
;
A
#
# COMPACT_ATOMS: atom_id res chain seq x y z
N MET A 1 -14.33 29.33 -0.39
CA MET A 1 -13.80 28.53 -1.53
C MET A 1 -12.33 28.85 -1.66
N ALA A 2 -11.46 27.90 -1.34
CA ALA A 2 -10.01 28.12 -1.32
C ALA A 2 -9.35 27.35 -2.49
N LYS A 3 -8.19 27.85 -2.95
CA LYS A 3 -7.33 27.20 -3.94
C LYS A 3 -6.33 26.31 -3.19
N ILE A 4 -6.44 25.00 -3.34
CA ILE A 4 -5.64 24.01 -2.61
C ILE A 4 -4.73 23.27 -3.56
N VAL A 5 -3.44 23.22 -3.23
CA VAL A 5 -2.45 22.42 -3.95
C VAL A 5 -2.17 21.15 -3.14
N VAL A 6 -2.43 19.99 -3.72
CA VAL A 6 -2.07 18.67 -3.17
C VAL A 6 -0.77 18.21 -3.83
N ILE A 7 0.28 17.98 -3.05
CA ILE A 7 1.59 17.54 -3.55
C ILE A 7 1.73 16.03 -3.37
N GLY A 8 1.64 15.30 -4.48
CA GLY A 8 1.70 13.85 -4.57
C GLY A 8 0.35 13.21 -4.87
N SER A 9 0.34 12.29 -5.83
CA SER A 9 -0.83 11.55 -6.30
C SER A 9 -0.93 10.11 -5.78
N GLY A 10 -0.35 9.82 -4.61
CA GLY A 10 -0.58 8.56 -3.90
C GLY A 10 -2.01 8.47 -3.33
N PHE A 11 -2.39 7.35 -2.72
CA PHE A 11 -3.74 7.18 -2.16
C PHE A 11 -4.17 8.30 -1.21
N SER A 12 -3.26 8.82 -0.39
CA SER A 12 -3.58 9.93 0.52
C SER A 12 -3.88 11.22 -0.23
N GLY A 13 -3.09 11.56 -1.26
CA GLY A 13 -3.32 12.76 -2.07
C GLY A 13 -4.60 12.66 -2.92
N LEU A 14 -4.83 11.51 -3.56
CA LEU A 14 -6.05 11.27 -4.33
C LEU A 14 -7.30 11.31 -3.43
N SER A 15 -7.22 10.73 -2.22
CA SER A 15 -8.32 10.79 -1.24
C SER A 15 -8.54 12.21 -0.73
N ALA A 16 -7.47 12.96 -0.41
CA ALA A 16 -7.58 14.35 0.01
C ALA A 16 -8.26 15.21 -1.06
N ALA A 17 -7.82 15.09 -2.31
CA ALA A 17 -8.37 15.86 -3.41
C ALA A 17 -9.87 15.61 -3.62
N LEU A 18 -10.30 14.33 -3.57
CA LEU A 18 -11.72 13.97 -3.68
C LEU A 18 -12.57 14.61 -2.58
N HIS A 19 -12.11 14.56 -1.33
CA HIS A 19 -12.89 15.09 -0.20
C HIS A 19 -12.86 16.62 -0.13
N LEU A 20 -11.72 17.26 -0.48
CA LEU A 20 -11.60 18.71 -0.54
C LEU A 20 -12.45 19.30 -1.66
N SER A 21 -12.48 18.68 -2.83
CA SER A 21 -13.35 19.10 -3.93
C SER A 21 -14.83 18.95 -3.57
N ALA A 22 -15.22 17.88 -2.85
CA ALA A 22 -16.58 17.71 -2.33
C ALA A 22 -16.99 18.82 -1.32
N SER A 23 -16.00 19.47 -0.69
CA SER A 23 -16.18 20.65 0.19
C SER A 23 -16.10 21.98 -0.59
N GLN A 24 -16.24 21.93 -1.91
CA GLN A 24 -16.26 23.09 -2.84
C GLN A 24 -14.96 23.91 -2.88
N HIS A 25 -13.80 23.32 -2.58
CA HIS A 25 -12.51 23.92 -2.82
C HIS A 25 -12.04 23.70 -4.27
N HIS A 26 -11.25 24.63 -4.80
CA HIS A 26 -10.50 24.44 -6.05
C HIS A 26 -9.23 23.64 -5.76
N VAL A 27 -9.15 22.42 -6.27
CA VAL A 27 -8.06 21.49 -5.98
C VAL A 27 -7.26 21.20 -7.25
N VAL A 28 -5.93 21.27 -7.14
CA VAL A 28 -4.99 20.74 -8.14
C VAL A 28 -4.03 19.76 -7.48
N ILE A 29 -3.72 18.66 -8.14
CA ILE A 29 -2.74 17.68 -7.67
C ILE A 29 -1.47 17.83 -8.52
N LEU A 30 -0.32 17.97 -7.86
CA LEU A 30 0.99 18.02 -8.50
C LEU A 30 1.75 16.72 -8.22
N GLU A 31 2.08 15.99 -9.28
CA GLU A 31 2.81 14.72 -9.20
C GLU A 31 4.19 14.86 -9.85
N ALA A 32 5.23 14.51 -9.11
CA ALA A 32 6.61 14.63 -9.58
C ALA A 32 6.97 13.64 -10.72
N LYS A 33 6.26 12.50 -10.79
CA LYS A 33 6.48 11.47 -11.81
C LYS A 33 5.47 11.57 -12.93
N GLN A 34 5.75 10.90 -14.04
CA GLN A 34 4.80 10.78 -15.15
C GLN A 34 3.55 9.99 -14.75
N ARG A 35 3.69 8.95 -13.91
CA ARG A 35 2.58 8.09 -13.50
C ARG A 35 2.04 8.49 -12.13
N ILE A 36 0.72 8.47 -12.01
CA ILE A 36 0.00 8.71 -10.77
C ILE A 36 -0.11 7.45 -9.90
N GLY A 37 -0.46 7.60 -8.63
CA GLY A 37 -0.78 6.50 -7.73
C GLY A 37 0.31 6.16 -6.72
N GLY A 38 1.51 6.74 -6.83
CA GLY A 38 2.61 6.51 -5.90
C GLY A 38 2.96 5.02 -5.76
N ARG A 39 2.93 4.48 -4.54
CA ARG A 39 3.14 3.03 -4.27
C ARG A 39 1.98 2.15 -4.72
N GLY A 40 0.80 2.71 -4.96
CA GLY A 40 -0.39 1.99 -5.43
C GLY A 40 -0.42 1.75 -6.94
N THR A 41 0.59 2.16 -7.69
CA THR A 41 0.65 1.96 -9.13
C THR A 41 1.27 0.61 -9.50
N SER A 42 1.29 0.29 -10.80
CA SER A 42 2.02 -0.83 -11.37
C SER A 42 2.96 -0.37 -12.47
N GLU A 43 3.91 -1.20 -12.80
CA GLU A 43 4.80 -1.06 -13.94
C GLU A 43 4.40 -2.06 -15.02
N LEU A 44 4.33 -1.62 -16.26
CA LEU A 44 4.07 -2.49 -17.41
C LEU A 44 5.40 -2.83 -18.08
N VAL A 45 5.75 -4.12 -18.09
CA VAL A 45 6.94 -4.65 -18.75
C VAL A 45 6.49 -5.77 -19.66
N ASP A 46 6.78 -5.68 -20.96
CA ASP A 46 6.41 -6.67 -21.98
C ASP A 46 4.96 -7.14 -21.89
N ARG A 47 4.02 -6.19 -21.67
CA ARG A 47 2.59 -6.43 -21.47
C ARG A 47 2.22 -7.13 -20.14
N ILE A 48 3.19 -7.34 -19.25
CA ILE A 48 2.96 -7.89 -17.91
C ILE A 48 2.88 -6.74 -16.92
N SER A 49 1.79 -6.67 -16.16
CA SER A 49 1.61 -5.64 -15.12
C SER A 49 2.18 -6.13 -13.79
N PHE A 50 3.26 -5.48 -13.35
CA PHE A 50 3.86 -5.72 -12.03
C PHE A 50 3.38 -4.66 -11.04
N GLY A 51 2.64 -5.05 -10.02
CA GLY A 51 2.37 -4.23 -8.84
C GLY A 51 3.64 -4.03 -8.00
N PHE A 52 3.64 -3.01 -7.14
CA PHE A 52 4.69 -2.83 -6.12
C PHE A 52 4.30 -3.55 -4.83
N GLY A 53 4.24 -4.87 -4.88
CA GLY A 53 3.83 -5.76 -3.79
C GLY A 53 2.43 -6.37 -3.96
N PRO A 54 1.99 -7.21 -3.02
CA PRO A 54 0.80 -8.05 -3.15
C PRO A 54 -0.54 -7.29 -3.04
N HIS A 55 -0.54 -6.06 -2.55
CA HIS A 55 -1.67 -5.13 -2.51
C HIS A 55 -3.00 -5.75 -2.05
N LEU A 56 -3.07 -6.10 -0.79
CA LEU A 56 -4.25 -6.68 -0.16
C LEU A 56 -5.24 -5.60 0.29
N LEU A 57 -6.53 -5.82 0.05
CA LEU A 57 -7.62 -4.92 0.37
C LEU A 57 -8.47 -5.48 1.51
N LEU A 58 -8.58 -4.77 2.63
CA LEU A 58 -9.45 -5.19 3.73
C LEU A 58 -10.92 -4.96 3.36
N LYS A 59 -11.73 -6.03 3.40
CA LYS A 59 -13.17 -5.93 3.16
C LYS A 59 -13.82 -5.01 4.20
N HIS A 60 -14.55 -4.01 3.73
CA HIS A 60 -15.14 -2.94 4.54
C HIS A 60 -14.15 -1.96 5.20
N GLY A 61 -12.84 -2.03 4.89
CA GLY A 61 -11.87 -1.00 5.26
C GLY A 61 -12.12 0.33 4.52
N PRO A 62 -11.49 1.42 4.94
CA PRO A 62 -11.61 2.73 4.29
C PRO A 62 -11.40 2.69 2.78
N THR A 63 -10.32 2.04 2.32
CA THR A 63 -10.01 1.90 0.89
C THR A 63 -11.12 1.17 0.15
N HIS A 64 -11.57 0.03 0.66
CA HIS A 64 -12.64 -0.75 0.02
C HIS A 64 -13.95 0.03 -0.07
N ARG A 65 -14.33 0.73 1.00
CA ARG A 65 -15.56 1.54 1.03
C ARG A 65 -15.51 2.69 0.02
N LEU A 66 -14.37 3.39 -0.05
CA LEU A 66 -14.22 4.51 -0.96
C LEU A 66 -14.21 4.03 -2.41
N VAL A 67 -13.35 3.08 -2.76
CA VAL A 67 -13.21 2.57 -4.15
C VAL A 67 -14.51 2.04 -4.72
N LYS A 68 -15.37 1.44 -3.90
CA LYS A 68 -16.72 1.01 -4.33
C LYS A 68 -17.63 2.18 -4.71
N LYS A 69 -17.39 3.38 -4.19
CA LYS A 69 -18.21 4.57 -4.48
C LYS A 69 -17.68 5.34 -5.70
N LEU A 70 -16.40 5.18 -6.06
CA LEU A 70 -15.75 5.94 -7.14
C LEU A 70 -16.24 5.58 -8.54
N SER A 71 -16.92 4.48 -8.73
CA SER A 71 -17.34 4.05 -10.06
C SER A 71 -18.62 3.22 -10.00
N ARG A 72 -19.50 3.39 -10.99
CA ARG A 72 -20.68 2.53 -11.18
C ARG A 72 -20.29 1.10 -11.58
N VAL A 73 -19.09 0.89 -12.10
CA VAL A 73 -18.58 -0.42 -12.44
C VAL A 73 -18.25 -1.21 -11.18
N ARG A 74 -18.82 -2.39 -11.05
CA ARG A 74 -18.62 -3.28 -9.92
C ARG A 74 -17.12 -3.58 -9.69
N LEU A 75 -16.65 -3.43 -8.45
CA LEU A 75 -15.32 -3.85 -8.06
C LEU A 75 -15.28 -5.39 -7.97
N LEU A 76 -14.58 -6.03 -8.90
CA LEU A 76 -14.38 -7.48 -8.88
C LEU A 76 -13.24 -7.85 -7.96
N THR A 77 -13.51 -8.69 -6.96
CA THR A 77 -12.53 -9.11 -5.96
C THR A 77 -12.57 -10.62 -5.74
N LYS A 78 -11.42 -11.20 -5.38
CA LYS A 78 -11.33 -12.56 -4.82
C LYS A 78 -10.76 -12.50 -3.41
N PRO A 79 -11.21 -13.36 -2.48
CA PRO A 79 -10.63 -13.46 -1.15
C PRO A 79 -9.30 -14.22 -1.19
N LEU A 80 -8.35 -13.77 -0.35
CA LEU A 80 -7.23 -14.58 0.06
C LEU A 80 -7.76 -15.70 0.96
N ARG A 81 -7.47 -16.95 0.64
CA ARG A 81 -8.01 -18.12 1.34
C ARG A 81 -6.92 -18.86 2.11
N VAL A 82 -7.11 -19.01 3.40
CA VAL A 82 -6.14 -19.66 4.29
C VAL A 82 -5.91 -21.14 3.99
N GLU A 83 -6.90 -21.83 3.40
CA GLU A 83 -6.78 -23.21 2.93
C GLU A 83 -5.78 -23.41 1.78
N HIS A 84 -5.41 -22.31 1.11
CA HIS A 84 -4.42 -22.28 0.03
C HIS A 84 -3.10 -21.61 0.46
N ILE A 85 -2.85 -21.51 1.76
CA ILE A 85 -1.60 -20.98 2.32
C ILE A 85 -0.82 -22.12 2.94
N GLN A 86 0.47 -22.19 2.63
CA GLN A 86 1.41 -23.11 3.27
C GLN A 86 2.40 -22.35 4.16
N THR A 87 2.86 -23.03 5.20
CA THR A 87 4.02 -22.63 5.99
C THR A 87 5.21 -23.53 5.64
N THR A 88 6.37 -23.27 6.23
CA THR A 88 7.54 -24.15 6.10
C THR A 88 7.30 -25.54 6.69
N LYS A 89 6.28 -25.73 7.54
CA LYS A 89 5.92 -26.98 8.23
C LYS A 89 4.72 -27.70 7.62
N GLY A 90 4.00 -27.06 6.70
CA GLY A 90 2.82 -27.64 6.05
C GLY A 90 1.67 -26.65 5.85
N PRO A 91 0.43 -27.13 5.60
CA PRO A 91 -0.72 -26.28 5.39
C PRO A 91 -0.99 -25.36 6.60
N LEU A 92 -1.24 -24.09 6.36
CA LEU A 92 -1.57 -23.13 7.42
C LEU A 92 -2.87 -23.50 8.13
N ARG A 93 -3.90 -23.91 7.38
CA ARG A 93 -5.15 -24.41 7.94
C ARG A 93 -5.09 -25.91 8.15
N PRO A 94 -5.21 -26.40 9.40
CA PRO A 94 -5.17 -27.83 9.69
C PRO A 94 -6.37 -28.59 9.09
N HIS A 95 -6.18 -29.87 8.82
CA HIS A 95 -7.23 -30.77 8.34
C HIS A 95 -7.96 -31.50 9.49
N SER A 96 -7.25 -31.76 10.60
CA SER A 96 -7.89 -32.47 11.75
C SER A 96 -8.87 -31.55 12.48
N TYR A 97 -9.92 -32.12 13.03
CA TYR A 97 -10.94 -31.36 13.77
C TYR A 97 -10.35 -30.67 15.02
N ILE A 98 -9.52 -31.40 15.77
CA ILE A 98 -8.90 -30.91 17.01
C ILE A 98 -7.99 -29.71 16.69
N ASP A 99 -7.12 -29.82 15.69
CA ASP A 99 -6.20 -28.77 15.31
C ASP A 99 -6.94 -27.56 14.72
N LEU A 100 -8.07 -27.79 14.02
CA LEU A 100 -8.91 -26.70 13.53
C LEU A 100 -9.59 -25.92 14.68
N VAL A 101 -9.97 -26.61 15.77
CA VAL A 101 -10.48 -25.96 16.98
C VAL A 101 -9.39 -25.12 17.63
N ASN A 102 -8.17 -25.67 17.77
CA ASN A 102 -7.01 -24.94 18.31
C ASN A 102 -6.63 -23.74 17.43
N PHE A 103 -6.57 -23.92 16.12
CA PHE A 103 -6.36 -22.81 15.15
C PHE A 103 -7.38 -21.68 15.37
N ARG A 104 -8.68 -22.01 15.42
CA ARG A 104 -9.75 -21.02 15.63
C ARG A 104 -9.63 -20.31 16.99
N LYS A 105 -9.28 -21.05 18.04
CA LYS A 105 -9.05 -20.51 19.38
C LYS A 105 -7.88 -19.53 19.37
N ALA A 106 -6.73 -19.93 18.82
CA ALA A 106 -5.55 -19.08 18.70
C ALA A 106 -5.84 -17.77 17.94
N ILE A 107 -6.52 -17.85 16.79
CA ILE A 107 -6.92 -16.66 16.04
C ILE A 107 -7.88 -15.74 16.84
N ARG A 108 -8.80 -16.33 17.59
CA ARG A 108 -9.76 -15.55 18.40
C ARG A 108 -9.07 -14.83 19.55
N SER A 109 -8.18 -15.51 20.26
CA SER A 109 -7.42 -14.96 21.38
C SER A 109 -6.21 -14.13 20.97
N MET A 110 -5.83 -14.17 19.67
CA MET A 110 -4.57 -13.59 19.17
C MET A 110 -3.34 -14.17 19.89
N ASP A 111 -3.30 -15.48 20.05
CA ASP A 111 -2.19 -16.16 20.66
C ASP A 111 -0.93 -16.06 19.79
N GLU A 112 -0.05 -15.14 20.13
CA GLU A 112 1.17 -14.83 19.37
C GLU A 112 2.22 -15.95 19.41
N THR A 113 2.06 -16.94 20.30
CA THR A 113 2.93 -18.13 20.33
C THR A 113 2.50 -19.16 19.28
N HIS A 114 1.26 -19.06 18.78
CA HIS A 114 0.72 -19.99 17.80
C HIS A 114 1.17 -19.61 16.38
N GLU A 115 1.80 -20.57 15.69
CA GLU A 115 2.36 -20.37 14.33
C GLU A 115 1.37 -19.72 13.34
N ALA A 116 0.09 -20.13 13.38
CA ALA A 116 -0.92 -19.57 12.48
C ALA A 116 -1.12 -18.05 12.70
N VAL A 117 -1.09 -17.57 13.92
CA VAL A 117 -1.19 -16.13 14.22
C VAL A 117 0.04 -15.41 13.69
N GLN A 118 1.23 -15.96 13.92
CA GLN A 118 2.49 -15.39 13.41
C GLN A 118 2.50 -15.34 11.87
N CYS A 119 2.08 -16.41 11.18
CA CYS A 119 1.96 -16.44 9.73
C CYS A 119 0.99 -15.38 9.20
N LEU A 120 -0.19 -15.26 9.80
CA LEU A 120 -1.20 -14.29 9.36
C LEU A 120 -0.77 -12.85 9.67
N ARG A 121 -0.04 -12.61 10.76
CA ARG A 121 0.58 -11.31 11.03
C ARG A 121 1.58 -10.95 9.94
N LEU A 122 2.46 -11.87 9.58
CA LEU A 122 3.47 -11.65 8.55
C LEU A 122 2.82 -11.36 7.19
N LEU A 123 1.81 -12.12 6.79
CA LEU A 123 1.05 -11.88 5.56
C LEU A 123 0.29 -10.54 5.56
N ALA A 124 -0.12 -10.07 6.73
CA ALA A 124 -0.69 -8.73 6.89
C ALA A 124 0.37 -7.62 6.86
N MET A 125 1.65 -7.97 6.70
CA MET A 125 2.82 -7.08 6.73
C MET A 125 2.99 -6.34 8.05
N TYR A 126 2.72 -7.00 9.18
CA TYR A 126 2.85 -6.43 10.50
C TYR A 126 4.16 -6.80 11.19
N GLY A 127 4.95 -5.77 11.50
CA GLY A 127 6.10 -5.87 12.39
C GLY A 127 5.88 -5.29 13.80
N MET A 128 4.75 -4.61 14.09
CA MET A 128 4.51 -3.93 15.36
C MET A 128 3.10 -4.13 15.91
N GLU A 129 2.97 -3.94 17.21
CA GLU A 129 1.69 -3.91 17.91
C GLU A 129 0.84 -2.71 17.42
N SER A 130 -0.29 -2.98 16.82
CA SER A 130 -1.32 -1.98 16.53
C SER A 130 -2.71 -2.59 16.75
N ASN A 131 -3.68 -1.77 17.13
CA ASN A 131 -5.07 -2.19 17.31
C ASN A 131 -5.66 -2.80 16.02
N ASP A 132 -5.13 -2.43 14.85
CA ASP A 132 -5.55 -2.95 13.56
C ASP A 132 -4.95 -4.34 13.24
N ALA A 133 -3.82 -4.74 13.87
CA ALA A 133 -3.19 -6.04 13.63
C ALA A 133 -4.15 -7.21 13.88
N ALA A 134 -4.80 -7.21 15.04
CA ALA A 134 -5.78 -8.24 15.39
C ALA A 134 -6.94 -8.31 14.40
N SER A 135 -7.44 -7.16 13.95
CA SER A 135 -8.50 -7.06 12.95
C SER A 135 -8.08 -7.67 11.61
N ARG A 136 -6.86 -7.41 11.16
CA ARG A 136 -6.34 -7.93 9.89
C ARG A 136 -6.04 -9.40 9.94
N VAL A 137 -5.43 -9.91 11.01
CA VAL A 137 -5.23 -11.35 11.23
C VAL A 137 -6.57 -12.09 11.17
N LYS A 138 -7.56 -11.61 11.92
CA LYS A 138 -8.92 -12.17 11.90
C LYS A 138 -9.58 -12.03 10.53
N ALA A 139 -9.33 -10.96 9.81
CA ALA A 139 -9.85 -10.77 8.45
C ALA A 139 -9.25 -11.75 7.45
N ILE A 140 -7.93 -12.01 7.50
CA ILE A 140 -7.29 -13.02 6.63
C ILE A 140 -7.85 -14.40 6.98
N ALA A 141 -7.88 -14.78 8.27
CA ALA A 141 -8.38 -16.06 8.73
C ALA A 141 -9.83 -16.34 8.30
N ASN A 142 -10.65 -15.30 8.15
CA ASN A 142 -12.05 -15.39 7.73
C ASN A 142 -12.27 -15.04 6.24
N SER A 143 -11.23 -15.05 5.42
CA SER A 143 -11.30 -14.72 3.98
C SER A 143 -11.93 -13.34 3.69
N LYS A 144 -11.70 -12.37 4.58
CA LYS A 144 -12.16 -10.98 4.44
C LYS A 144 -11.08 -10.05 3.89
N VAL A 145 -9.91 -10.56 3.57
CA VAL A 145 -8.89 -9.85 2.81
C VAL A 145 -9.05 -10.22 1.34
N LEU A 146 -9.12 -9.20 0.51
CA LEU A 146 -9.50 -9.31 -0.89
C LEU A 146 -8.33 -8.89 -1.78
N VAL A 147 -8.28 -9.48 -2.96
CA VAL A 147 -7.43 -9.02 -4.07
C VAL A 147 -8.34 -8.58 -5.20
N THR A 148 -8.05 -7.43 -5.80
CA THR A 148 -8.87 -6.89 -6.89
C THR A 148 -8.44 -7.48 -8.22
N ALA A 149 -9.42 -7.77 -9.07
CA ALA A 149 -9.15 -8.29 -10.41
C ALA A 149 -8.37 -7.30 -11.30
N GLU A 150 -8.53 -6.02 -11.04
CA GLU A 150 -7.90 -4.93 -11.78
C GLU A 150 -6.51 -4.56 -11.23
N GLY A 151 -6.09 -5.17 -10.11
CA GLY A 151 -4.90 -4.75 -9.36
C GLY A 151 -5.01 -3.34 -8.81
N TRP A 152 -3.93 -2.85 -8.25
CA TRP A 152 -3.93 -1.50 -7.69
C TRP A 152 -3.89 -0.41 -8.78
N ALA A 153 -3.33 -0.70 -9.95
CA ALA A 153 -3.39 0.22 -11.08
C ALA A 153 -4.84 0.51 -11.51
N GLY A 154 -5.69 -0.52 -11.52
CA GLY A 154 -7.12 -0.33 -11.79
C GLY A 154 -7.84 0.48 -10.71
N ILE A 155 -7.46 0.30 -9.42
CA ILE A 155 -7.96 1.16 -8.34
C ILE A 155 -7.54 2.61 -8.55
N ILE A 156 -6.28 2.88 -8.88
CA ILE A 156 -5.80 4.22 -9.20
C ILE A 156 -6.56 4.82 -10.40
N GLY A 157 -6.82 4.00 -11.43
CA GLY A 157 -7.64 4.42 -12.56
C GLY A 157 -9.05 4.88 -12.16
N ARG A 158 -9.68 4.20 -11.19
CA ARG A 158 -10.98 4.63 -10.65
C ARG A 158 -10.89 5.99 -9.95
N PHE A 159 -9.81 6.25 -9.19
CA PHE A 159 -9.58 7.56 -8.61
C PHE A 159 -9.38 8.63 -9.67
N ALA A 160 -8.55 8.36 -10.68
CA ALA A 160 -8.30 9.30 -11.77
C ALA A 160 -9.58 9.69 -12.50
N ASN A 161 -10.41 8.70 -12.88
CA ASN A 161 -11.69 8.95 -13.53
C ASN A 161 -12.65 9.75 -12.64
N ALA A 162 -12.77 9.41 -11.36
CA ALA A 162 -13.65 10.13 -10.45
C ALA A 162 -13.20 11.58 -10.19
N LEU A 163 -11.90 11.84 -10.18
CA LEU A 163 -11.35 13.19 -10.08
C LEU A 163 -11.59 14.00 -11.36
N ASP A 164 -11.40 13.38 -12.51
CA ASP A 164 -11.68 14.00 -13.82
C ASP A 164 -13.15 14.39 -13.97
N GLU A 165 -14.08 13.49 -13.59
CA GLU A 165 -15.53 13.75 -13.58
C GLU A 165 -15.94 14.98 -12.75
N ILE A 166 -15.17 15.34 -11.72
CA ILE A 166 -15.43 16.50 -10.87
C ILE A 166 -14.48 17.70 -11.16
N GLY A 167 -13.73 17.63 -12.27
CA GLY A 167 -12.85 18.71 -12.74
C GLY A 167 -11.58 18.90 -11.92
N VAL A 168 -11.11 17.90 -11.19
CA VAL A 168 -9.83 17.91 -10.48
C VAL A 168 -8.75 17.28 -11.34
N TYR A 169 -7.77 18.07 -11.72
CA TYR A 169 -6.68 17.63 -12.59
C TYR A 169 -5.44 17.22 -11.81
N VAL A 170 -4.78 16.17 -12.31
CA VAL A 170 -3.46 15.74 -11.84
C VAL A 170 -2.42 16.17 -12.86
N GLU A 171 -1.59 17.15 -12.49
CA GLU A 171 -0.45 17.57 -13.31
C GLU A 171 0.75 16.65 -13.00
N SER A 172 1.08 15.79 -13.94
CA SER A 172 2.24 14.90 -13.87
C SER A 172 3.52 15.60 -14.33
N ASN A 173 4.69 15.05 -13.97
CA ASN A 173 6.01 15.65 -14.20
C ASN A 173 6.18 17.04 -13.57
N CYS A 174 5.42 17.33 -12.51
CA CYS A 174 5.41 18.59 -11.79
C CYS A 174 6.04 18.40 -10.40
N LYS A 175 7.37 18.40 -10.33
CA LYS A 175 8.10 18.24 -9.08
C LYS A 175 8.15 19.56 -8.31
N VAL A 176 7.53 19.60 -7.15
CA VAL A 176 7.62 20.73 -6.22
C VAL A 176 8.98 20.69 -5.50
N THR A 177 9.67 21.81 -5.50
CA THR A 177 11.00 21.99 -4.88
C THR A 177 10.97 22.80 -3.61
N SER A 178 10.01 23.73 -3.47
CA SER A 178 9.79 24.50 -2.26
C SER A 178 8.33 24.92 -2.09
N ILE A 179 7.95 25.24 -0.86
CA ILE A 179 6.64 25.77 -0.50
C ILE A 179 6.81 27.10 0.26
N ALA A 180 5.82 27.95 0.17
CA ALA A 180 5.72 29.20 0.91
C ALA A 180 4.26 29.40 1.34
N SER A 181 3.97 30.41 2.16
CA SER A 181 2.65 30.62 2.78
C SER A 181 1.49 30.71 1.78
N ASN A 182 1.75 31.16 0.54
CA ASN A 182 0.70 31.36 -0.46
C ASN A 182 1.04 30.77 -1.84
N ARG A 183 2.08 29.96 -1.95
CA ARG A 183 2.50 29.38 -3.24
C ARG A 183 3.40 28.17 -3.10
N VAL A 184 3.44 27.37 -4.15
CA VAL A 184 4.44 26.31 -4.35
C VAL A 184 5.33 26.67 -5.55
N VAL A 185 6.59 26.21 -5.52
CA VAL A 185 7.56 26.42 -6.62
C VAL A 185 7.93 25.06 -7.20
N LEU A 186 7.87 24.95 -8.51
CA LEU A 186 8.23 23.74 -9.25
C LEU A 186 9.71 23.73 -9.65
N GLU A 187 10.21 22.57 -10.01
CA GLU A 187 11.61 22.41 -10.47
C GLU A 187 11.92 23.18 -11.77
N ASP A 188 10.92 23.41 -12.61
CA ASP A 188 11.03 24.22 -13.84
C ASP A 188 10.92 25.74 -13.61
N GLY A 189 10.82 26.18 -12.35
CA GLY A 189 10.72 27.59 -11.94
C GLY A 189 9.30 28.16 -11.93
N ARG A 190 8.28 27.44 -12.40
CA ARG A 190 6.87 27.87 -12.29
C ARG A 190 6.48 28.03 -10.83
N LYS A 191 5.66 29.03 -10.56
CA LYS A 191 5.07 29.33 -9.26
C LYS A 191 3.56 29.16 -9.35
N ILE A 192 2.98 28.40 -8.43
CA ILE A 192 1.53 28.17 -8.36
C ILE A 192 1.03 28.74 -7.04
N GLU A 193 0.12 29.70 -7.10
CA GLU A 193 -0.52 30.27 -5.92
C GLU A 193 -1.46 29.27 -5.29
N ALA A 194 -1.49 29.23 -3.96
CA ALA A 194 -2.34 28.34 -3.17
C ALA A 194 -2.70 29.00 -1.84
N ASP A 195 -3.96 28.91 -1.45
CA ASP A 195 -4.42 29.34 -0.10
C ASP A 195 -4.02 28.31 0.95
N ALA A 196 -3.89 27.04 0.57
CA ALA A 196 -3.39 25.97 1.42
C ALA A 196 -2.67 24.88 0.60
N VAL A 197 -1.75 24.17 1.25
CA VAL A 197 -0.95 23.09 0.67
C VAL A 197 -1.15 21.81 1.45
N VAL A 198 -1.40 20.71 0.76
CA VAL A 198 -1.44 19.35 1.34
C VAL A 198 -0.19 18.58 0.92
N LEU A 199 0.65 18.20 1.88
CA LEU A 199 1.85 17.39 1.64
C LEU A 199 1.49 15.90 1.68
N ALA A 200 1.27 15.31 0.51
CA ALA A 200 0.93 13.89 0.29
C ALA A 200 2.03 13.09 -0.43
N CYS A 201 3.26 13.58 -0.40
CA CYS A 201 4.38 13.11 -1.22
C CYS A 201 5.34 12.13 -0.52
N GLY A 202 4.95 11.57 0.62
CA GLY A 202 5.74 10.63 1.41
C GLY A 202 6.79 11.33 2.31
N VAL A 203 7.24 10.61 3.34
CA VAL A 203 8.04 11.16 4.47
C VAL A 203 9.26 11.96 4.04
N LYS A 204 10.09 11.41 3.13
CA LYS A 204 11.34 12.06 2.71
C LYS A 204 11.11 13.39 2.00
N ALA A 205 10.14 13.42 1.09
CA ALA A 205 9.81 14.63 0.34
C ALA A 205 9.10 15.66 1.25
N THR A 206 8.20 15.21 2.12
CA THR A 206 7.55 16.06 3.13
C THR A 206 8.57 16.77 4.01
N LYS A 207 9.54 16.05 4.59
CA LYS A 207 10.62 16.65 5.40
C LYS A 207 11.39 17.70 4.61
N LYS A 208 11.73 17.42 3.34
CA LYS A 208 12.46 18.35 2.49
C LYS A 208 11.64 19.64 2.24
N LEU A 209 10.35 19.52 1.98
CA LEU A 209 9.48 20.68 1.72
C LEU A 209 9.24 21.53 2.97
N LEU A 210 8.99 20.92 4.14
CA LEU A 210 8.84 21.62 5.41
C LEU A 210 10.09 22.48 5.73
N ASN A 211 11.28 21.93 5.49
CA ASN A 211 12.53 22.68 5.68
C ASN A 211 12.64 23.94 4.80
N THR A 212 11.90 24.06 3.69
CA THR A 212 11.92 25.26 2.84
C THR A 212 11.14 26.43 3.41
N MET A 213 10.28 26.19 4.40
CA MET A 213 9.50 27.21 5.11
C MET A 213 10.01 27.48 6.52
N ASP A 214 10.89 26.65 7.05
CA ASP A 214 11.36 26.72 8.45
C ASP A 214 10.22 26.70 9.50
N ILE A 215 9.15 25.94 9.21
CA ILE A 215 7.95 25.85 10.06
C ILE A 215 7.98 24.68 11.05
N GLY A 216 9.13 24.03 11.19
CA GLY A 216 9.32 22.88 12.08
C GLY A 216 9.53 21.57 11.34
N SER A 217 9.55 20.48 12.09
CA SER A 217 9.84 19.14 11.57
C SER A 217 8.82 18.08 12.02
N LEU A 218 8.74 17.00 11.26
CA LEU A 218 7.93 15.85 11.67
C LEU A 218 8.51 15.20 12.95
N LYS A 219 7.62 14.80 13.85
CA LYS A 219 7.95 13.91 14.97
C LYS A 219 8.57 12.61 14.45
N PRO A 220 9.27 11.84 15.28
CA PRO A 220 9.85 10.55 14.88
C PRO A 220 8.87 9.65 14.15
N ILE A 221 9.34 8.96 13.11
CA ILE A 221 8.54 8.07 12.29
C ILE A 221 9.19 6.69 12.31
N HIS A 222 8.46 5.70 12.77
CA HIS A 222 8.84 4.30 12.66
C HIS A 222 8.43 3.78 11.28
N GLN A 223 9.36 3.10 10.60
CA GLN A 223 9.11 2.54 9.26
C GLN A 223 9.52 1.08 9.22
N GLN A 224 8.68 0.24 8.63
CA GLN A 224 9.00 -1.13 8.25
C GLN A 224 9.48 -1.14 6.81
N PHE A 225 10.61 -1.78 6.56
CA PHE A 225 11.17 -1.95 5.22
C PHE A 225 11.02 -3.39 4.75
N ALA A 226 11.16 -3.58 3.44
CA ALA A 226 11.25 -4.89 2.82
C ALA A 226 12.18 -4.90 1.62
N SER A 227 12.68 -6.10 1.31
CA SER A 227 13.18 -6.48 -0.01
C SER A 227 12.14 -7.32 -0.73
N THR A 228 12.05 -7.18 -2.05
CA THR A 228 11.10 -7.93 -2.87
C THR A 228 11.75 -8.54 -4.12
N ILE A 229 11.24 -9.71 -4.50
CA ILE A 229 11.49 -10.32 -5.80
C ILE A 229 10.12 -10.55 -6.45
N ASP A 230 9.81 -9.76 -7.48
CA ASP A 230 8.64 -9.96 -8.31
C ASP A 230 9.07 -10.65 -9.60
N VAL A 231 8.45 -11.76 -9.94
CA VAL A 231 8.88 -12.59 -11.06
C VAL A 231 7.71 -13.10 -11.88
N ALA A 232 7.80 -12.99 -13.21
CA ALA A 232 6.96 -13.67 -14.15
C ALA A 232 7.66 -14.95 -14.65
N LEU A 233 6.94 -16.07 -14.60
CA LEU A 233 7.44 -17.39 -14.97
C LEU A 233 6.63 -17.94 -16.15
N SER A 234 7.28 -18.70 -17.02
CA SER A 234 6.61 -19.48 -18.09
C SER A 234 5.92 -20.74 -17.55
N SER A 235 6.12 -21.09 -16.28
CA SER A 235 5.51 -22.22 -15.59
C SER A 235 4.66 -21.78 -14.42
N ASN A 236 3.96 -22.74 -13.78
CA ASN A 236 3.15 -22.51 -12.58
C ASN A 236 3.59 -23.42 -11.42
N PRO A 237 4.76 -23.15 -10.78
CA PRO A 237 5.31 -24.03 -9.75
C PRO A 237 4.58 -23.99 -8.41
N MET A 238 3.70 -23.00 -8.18
CA MET A 238 2.89 -22.91 -6.96
C MET A 238 1.47 -23.49 -7.12
N GLU A 239 1.10 -23.94 -8.31
CA GLU A 239 -0.19 -24.56 -8.64
C GLU A 239 -1.40 -23.82 -8.07
N ASN A 240 -2.04 -24.40 -7.04
CA ASN A 240 -3.23 -23.86 -6.39
C ASN A 240 -2.95 -23.04 -5.13
N LEU A 241 -1.69 -22.90 -4.73
CA LEU A 241 -1.33 -22.12 -3.55
C LEU A 241 -1.53 -20.63 -3.80
N HIS A 242 -1.98 -19.95 -2.77
CA HIS A 242 -2.08 -18.47 -2.73
C HIS A 242 -0.81 -17.85 -2.16
N ALA A 243 -0.20 -18.49 -1.17
CA ALA A 243 1.03 -18.04 -0.56
C ALA A 243 1.80 -19.17 0.11
N ILE A 244 3.12 -19.00 0.26
CA ILE A 244 3.99 -19.78 1.14
C ILE A 244 4.65 -18.81 2.12
N VAL A 245 4.69 -19.17 3.40
CA VAL A 245 5.13 -18.29 4.50
C VAL A 245 6.23 -18.96 5.31
N ASP A 246 7.29 -18.21 5.57
CA ASP A 246 8.37 -18.55 6.47
C ASP A 246 8.44 -17.50 7.59
N VAL A 247 7.90 -17.85 8.74
CA VAL A 247 7.82 -16.96 9.89
C VAL A 247 9.20 -16.75 10.51
N GLU A 248 10.03 -17.78 10.55
CA GLU A 248 11.34 -17.73 11.18
C GLU A 248 12.24 -16.69 10.52
N HIS A 249 12.23 -16.64 9.19
CA HIS A 249 13.02 -15.69 8.41
C HIS A 249 12.26 -14.45 7.98
N GLN A 250 11.01 -14.24 8.45
CA GLN A 250 10.16 -13.09 8.14
C GLN A 250 9.99 -12.86 6.64
N GLN A 251 9.69 -13.93 5.90
CA GLN A 251 9.55 -13.90 4.44
C GLN A 251 8.38 -14.73 3.94
N PHE A 252 7.87 -14.36 2.77
CA PHE A 252 6.75 -15.05 2.14
C PHE A 252 6.73 -14.79 0.64
N VAL A 253 5.99 -15.63 -0.10
CA VAL A 253 5.71 -15.43 -1.52
C VAL A 253 4.22 -15.56 -1.80
N TYR A 254 3.67 -14.61 -2.57
CA TYR A 254 2.31 -14.66 -3.10
C TYR A 254 2.30 -15.12 -4.55
N HIS A 255 1.31 -15.93 -4.90
CA HIS A 255 0.99 -16.32 -6.28
C HIS A 255 -0.03 -15.33 -6.86
N LEU A 256 0.43 -14.19 -7.38
CA LEU A 256 -0.43 -13.09 -7.81
C LEU A 256 -1.39 -13.48 -8.92
N SER A 257 -0.94 -14.22 -9.93
CA SER A 257 -1.82 -14.66 -11.04
C SER A 257 -2.91 -15.64 -10.59
N LYS A 258 -2.77 -16.30 -9.43
CA LYS A 258 -3.82 -17.15 -8.86
C LYS A 258 -4.86 -16.37 -8.07
N ILE A 259 -4.41 -15.41 -7.27
CA ILE A 259 -5.29 -14.59 -6.43
C ILE A 259 -5.88 -13.39 -7.19
N GLN A 260 -5.24 -12.93 -8.27
CA GLN A 260 -5.68 -11.80 -9.09
C GLN A 260 -6.17 -12.29 -10.47
N PRO A 261 -7.46 -12.51 -10.64
CA PRO A 261 -8.01 -13.31 -11.75
C PRO A 261 -7.88 -12.71 -13.14
N ARG A 262 -7.48 -11.45 -13.29
CA ARG A 262 -7.30 -10.78 -14.59
C ARG A 262 -5.85 -10.58 -15.01
N ILE A 263 -4.91 -11.10 -14.25
CA ILE A 263 -3.53 -11.18 -14.76
C ILE A 263 -3.51 -12.26 -15.83
N VAL A 264 -3.46 -11.83 -17.07
CA VAL A 264 -3.31 -12.73 -18.22
C VAL A 264 -1.82 -12.94 -18.45
N HIS A 265 -1.34 -14.10 -18.03
CA HIS A 265 0.03 -14.55 -18.30
C HIS A 265 -0.01 -16.08 -18.53
N PRO A 266 0.71 -16.61 -19.53
CA PRO A 266 0.68 -18.05 -19.84
C PRO A 266 1.25 -18.95 -18.74
N GLY A 267 2.02 -18.39 -17.82
CA GLY A 267 2.57 -19.08 -16.64
C GLY A 267 2.05 -18.49 -15.33
N SER A 268 2.95 -18.03 -14.46
CA SER A 268 2.61 -17.43 -13.18
C SER A 268 3.37 -16.14 -12.89
N ILE A 269 2.76 -15.27 -12.08
CA ILE A 269 3.40 -14.08 -11.49
C ILE A 269 3.45 -14.28 -9.98
N LEU A 270 4.66 -14.22 -9.45
CA LEU A 270 4.93 -14.37 -8.02
C LEU A 270 5.48 -13.05 -7.47
N SER A 271 5.15 -12.75 -6.22
CA SER A 271 5.72 -11.63 -5.47
C SER A 271 6.24 -12.15 -4.14
N ALA A 272 7.56 -12.24 -4.01
CA ALA A 272 8.23 -12.61 -2.78
C ALA A 272 8.66 -11.38 -2.00
N VAL A 273 8.49 -11.44 -0.69
CA VAL A 273 8.74 -10.33 0.23
C VAL A 273 9.51 -10.84 1.44
N LYS A 274 10.57 -10.13 1.82
CA LYS A 274 11.25 -10.29 3.10
C LYS A 274 11.16 -8.99 3.89
N LEU A 275 10.69 -9.06 5.12
CA LEU A 275 10.70 -7.91 6.03
C LEU A 275 12.12 -7.65 6.53
N CYS A 276 12.55 -6.40 6.44
CA CYS A 276 13.85 -5.92 6.84
C CYS A 276 13.69 -4.97 8.04
N ARG A 277 14.59 -5.05 9.03
CA ARG A 277 14.53 -4.19 10.22
C ARG A 277 14.89 -2.74 9.89
N THR A 278 15.78 -2.56 8.93
CA THR A 278 16.27 -1.24 8.52
C THR A 278 16.31 -1.11 6.99
N SER A 279 16.39 0.12 6.50
CA SER A 279 16.59 0.39 5.06
C SER A 279 17.99 0.00 4.53
N LYS A 280 18.89 -0.43 5.39
CA LYS A 280 20.26 -0.85 5.00
C LYS A 280 20.36 -2.36 4.77
N GLU A 281 19.37 -3.12 5.22
CA GLU A 281 19.33 -4.57 5.00
C GLU A 281 18.95 -4.88 3.56
N ASP A 282 19.73 -5.76 2.93
CA ASP A 282 19.45 -6.35 1.63
C ASP A 282 19.08 -7.83 1.83
N GLY A 283 17.81 -8.13 1.75
CA GLY A 283 17.28 -9.49 1.94
C GLY A 283 17.10 -10.27 0.64
N LEU A 284 17.74 -9.87 -0.47
CA LEU A 284 17.52 -10.51 -1.78
C LEU A 284 18.13 -11.91 -1.87
N ASP A 285 19.27 -12.14 -1.23
CA ASP A 285 19.91 -13.48 -1.23
C ASP A 285 19.08 -14.47 -0.43
N GLU A 286 18.57 -14.07 0.76
CA GLU A 286 17.67 -14.91 1.55
C GLU A 286 16.35 -15.17 0.82
N LEU A 287 15.77 -14.16 0.14
CA LEU A 287 14.59 -14.38 -0.69
C LEU A 287 14.86 -15.33 -1.86
N SER A 288 16.01 -15.23 -2.49
CA SER A 288 16.40 -16.15 -3.56
C SER A 288 16.56 -17.57 -3.05
N ALA A 289 17.20 -17.74 -1.88
CA ALA A 289 17.33 -19.03 -1.20
C ALA A 289 15.95 -19.61 -0.80
N PHE A 290 15.06 -18.78 -0.26
CA PHE A 290 13.69 -19.18 0.06
C PHE A 290 12.91 -19.65 -1.17
N LEU A 291 12.96 -18.91 -2.28
CA LEU A 291 12.33 -19.30 -3.53
C LEU A 291 12.91 -20.61 -4.07
N ASN A 292 14.24 -20.81 -4.02
CA ASN A 292 14.88 -22.07 -4.43
C ASN A 292 14.42 -23.27 -3.59
N ALA A 293 14.20 -23.05 -2.30
CA ALA A 293 13.78 -24.12 -1.38
C ALA A 293 12.28 -24.44 -1.46
N ARG A 294 11.43 -23.48 -1.89
CA ARG A 294 9.97 -23.60 -1.75
C ARG A 294 9.19 -23.54 -3.05
N VAL A 295 9.80 -23.03 -4.12
CA VAL A 295 9.16 -22.85 -5.44
C VAL A 295 10.02 -23.58 -6.48
N ALA A 296 9.76 -24.89 -6.65
CA ALA A 296 10.60 -25.78 -7.46
C ALA A 296 10.77 -25.24 -8.90
N GLY A 297 12.02 -25.16 -9.36
CA GLY A 297 12.35 -24.80 -10.73
C GLY A 297 12.05 -23.33 -11.12
N TRP A 298 11.69 -22.46 -10.19
CA TRP A 298 11.31 -21.08 -10.53
C TRP A 298 12.37 -20.35 -11.35
N SER A 299 13.65 -20.50 -11.00
CA SER A 299 14.76 -19.80 -11.66
C SER A 299 15.01 -20.24 -13.13
N GLN A 300 14.56 -21.43 -13.50
CA GLN A 300 14.69 -21.98 -14.86
C GLN A 300 13.60 -21.47 -15.81
N HIS A 301 12.55 -20.90 -15.28
CA HIS A 301 11.35 -20.46 -16.00
C HIS A 301 11.13 -18.95 -15.99
N ILE A 302 12.15 -18.16 -15.63
CA ILE A 302 12.03 -16.70 -15.53
C ILE A 302 11.83 -16.10 -16.93
N VAL A 303 10.71 -15.40 -17.10
CA VAL A 303 10.42 -14.55 -18.26
C VAL A 303 10.86 -13.11 -17.95
N HIS A 304 10.52 -12.63 -16.77
CA HIS A 304 10.92 -11.30 -16.28
C HIS A 304 11.10 -11.33 -14.76
N ILE A 305 12.06 -10.58 -14.26
CA ILE A 305 12.34 -10.46 -12.83
C ILE A 305 12.62 -9.00 -12.44
N ARG A 306 12.03 -8.57 -11.33
CA ARG A 306 12.32 -7.29 -10.70
C ARG A 306 12.73 -7.53 -9.26
N LYS A 307 13.87 -6.99 -8.87
CA LYS A 307 14.41 -7.03 -7.52
C LYS A 307 14.45 -5.62 -6.93
N GLN A 308 13.99 -5.47 -5.70
CA GLN A 308 13.98 -4.16 -5.03
C GLN A 308 14.38 -4.32 -3.56
N THR A 309 15.10 -3.35 -3.03
CA THR A 309 15.51 -3.27 -1.62
C THR A 309 15.03 -1.97 -1.00
N SER A 310 15.06 -1.89 0.30
CA SER A 310 14.76 -0.65 1.05
C SER A 310 13.37 -0.07 0.78
N ILE A 311 12.38 -0.92 0.47
CA ILE A 311 11.01 -0.47 0.19
C ILE A 311 10.31 -0.20 1.52
N PRO A 312 9.86 1.04 1.81
CA PRO A 312 9.03 1.30 2.97
C PRO A 312 7.64 0.70 2.74
N ILE A 313 7.24 -0.27 3.58
CA ILE A 313 5.94 -0.93 3.50
C ILE A 313 4.87 -0.11 4.20
N TRP A 314 5.11 0.19 5.48
CA TRP A 314 4.25 1.03 6.29
C TRP A 314 5.09 1.94 7.20
N SER A 315 4.46 2.98 7.68
CA SER A 315 5.06 3.95 8.58
C SER A 315 4.05 4.32 9.66
N MET A 316 4.52 4.65 10.86
CA MET A 316 3.70 5.10 11.99
C MET A 316 4.38 6.25 12.72
N SER A 317 3.59 7.22 13.15
CA SER A 317 4.05 8.33 13.99
C SER A 317 2.89 8.95 14.77
N GLU A 318 3.20 9.90 15.63
CA GLU A 318 2.22 10.76 16.30
C GLU A 318 1.94 12.07 15.55
N ASN A 319 2.39 12.19 14.29
CA ASN A 319 2.08 13.36 13.47
C ASN A 319 0.60 13.37 13.09
N THR A 320 -0.02 14.54 13.05
CA THR A 320 -1.41 14.71 12.66
C THR A 320 -1.54 15.54 11.38
N GLU A 321 -2.68 15.50 10.73
CA GLU A 321 -2.95 16.18 9.46
C GLU A 321 -2.82 17.71 9.57
N ASP A 322 -3.15 18.28 10.70
CA ASP A 322 -3.23 19.71 10.99
C ASP A 322 -2.03 20.26 11.78
N MET A 323 -0.96 19.48 11.91
CA MET A 323 0.23 19.83 12.71
C MET A 323 0.86 21.19 12.30
N PHE A 324 0.70 21.60 11.06
CA PHE A 324 1.21 22.86 10.50
C PHE A 324 0.08 23.74 9.93
N ALA A 325 -1.15 23.60 10.45
CA ALA A 325 -2.32 24.30 9.94
C ALA A 325 -2.22 25.83 10.08
N GLU A 326 -1.52 26.33 11.10
CA GLU A 326 -1.24 27.77 11.29
C GLU A 326 -0.45 28.39 10.13
N HIS A 327 0.28 27.56 9.37
CA HIS A 327 1.01 27.95 8.16
C HIS A 327 0.28 27.61 6.87
N HIS A 328 -1.00 27.20 6.96
CA HIS A 328 -1.80 26.70 5.82
C HIS A 328 -1.20 25.47 5.13
N VAL A 329 -0.41 24.66 5.88
CA VAL A 329 0.18 23.41 5.42
C VAL A 329 -0.43 22.25 6.17
N TYR A 330 -0.92 21.27 5.43
CA TYR A 330 -1.55 20.07 5.96
C TYR A 330 -0.79 18.82 5.50
N LEU A 331 -0.85 17.77 6.29
CA LEU A 331 -0.18 16.50 6.00
C LEU A 331 -1.19 15.44 5.56
N ALA A 332 -0.83 14.62 4.59
CA ALA A 332 -1.58 13.42 4.23
C ALA A 332 -0.63 12.24 3.96
N GLY A 333 -0.84 11.12 4.63
CA GLY A 333 0.04 9.97 4.47
C GLY A 333 -0.32 8.81 5.39
N ASP A 334 0.14 7.61 5.02
CA ASP A 334 0.02 6.41 5.84
C ASP A 334 0.89 6.43 7.11
N TYR A 335 1.76 7.43 7.24
CA TYR A 335 2.66 7.61 8.38
C TYR A 335 2.05 8.45 9.52
N LEU A 336 0.89 9.04 9.33
CA LEU A 336 0.22 9.85 10.34
C LEU A 336 -0.49 8.99 11.38
N ALA A 337 -0.78 9.57 12.54
CA ALA A 337 -1.50 8.90 13.62
C ALA A 337 -2.84 8.35 13.10
N SER A 338 -3.05 7.05 13.23
CA SER A 338 -4.22 6.37 12.67
C SER A 338 -4.47 5.03 13.35
N ASP A 339 -5.73 4.64 13.45
CA ASP A 339 -6.16 3.28 13.82
C ASP A 339 -5.98 2.28 12.68
N TYR A 340 -5.65 2.76 11.49
CA TYR A 340 -5.44 1.96 10.28
C TYR A 340 -3.98 1.93 9.88
N ILE A 341 -3.65 1.01 8.96
CA ILE A 341 -2.33 0.94 8.32
C ILE A 341 -2.46 0.85 6.80
N LEU A 342 -1.33 1.00 6.10
CA LEU A 342 -1.20 0.82 4.64
C LEU A 342 -2.16 1.75 3.88
N SER A 343 -2.86 1.20 2.86
CA SER A 343 -3.80 1.98 2.06
C SER A 343 -4.97 2.54 2.84
N ASP A 344 -5.43 1.83 3.89
CA ASP A 344 -6.54 2.28 4.71
C ASP A 344 -6.15 3.52 5.55
N ALA A 345 -4.93 3.56 6.09
CA ALA A 345 -4.38 4.74 6.74
C ALA A 345 -4.21 5.91 5.75
N ALA A 346 -3.68 5.63 4.56
CA ALA A 346 -3.50 6.66 3.54
C ALA A 346 -4.83 7.29 3.10
N ILE A 347 -5.85 6.48 2.83
CA ILE A 347 -7.19 6.95 2.44
C ILE A 347 -7.84 7.75 3.56
N GLU A 348 -7.79 7.25 4.78
CA GLU A 348 -8.40 7.89 5.95
C GLU A 348 -7.71 9.22 6.28
N SER A 349 -6.39 9.28 6.18
CA SER A 349 -5.63 10.52 6.34
C SER A 349 -6.05 11.58 5.33
N GLY A 350 -6.16 11.21 4.03
CA GLY A 350 -6.67 12.14 3.02
C GLY A 350 -8.09 12.65 3.31
N ARG A 351 -8.98 11.79 3.82
CA ARG A 351 -10.33 12.19 4.24
C ARG A 351 -10.28 13.17 5.42
N ARG A 352 -9.42 12.91 6.42
CA ARG A 352 -9.29 13.76 7.61
C ARG A 352 -8.76 15.15 7.29
N VAL A 353 -7.86 15.30 6.31
CA VAL A 353 -7.40 16.61 5.83
C VAL A 353 -8.59 17.51 5.49
N ALA A 354 -9.55 17.01 4.71
CA ALA A 354 -10.71 17.80 4.33
C ALA A 354 -11.58 18.23 5.55
N SER A 355 -11.64 17.41 6.59
CA SER A 355 -12.38 17.76 7.82
C SER A 355 -11.64 18.71 8.75
N LYS A 356 -10.34 18.95 8.55
CA LYS A 356 -9.48 19.84 9.33
C LYS A 356 -9.30 21.22 8.69
N MET A 357 -9.58 21.34 7.39
CA MET A 357 -9.54 22.62 6.72
C MET A 357 -10.77 23.45 7.01
N PRO A 358 -10.64 24.75 7.29
CA PRO A 358 -11.79 25.64 7.44
C PRO A 358 -12.57 25.74 6.14
N CYS A 359 -13.90 25.83 6.22
CA CYS A 359 -14.81 26.04 5.09
C CYS A 359 -14.65 27.41 4.44
#